data_dcef90ece9fe3e85a9394d660d255d76
#
_entry.id   dcef90ece9fe3e85a9394d660d255d76
#
_cell.length_a   1.000
_cell.length_b   1.000
_cell.length_c   1.000
_cell.angle_alpha   90.00
_cell.angle_beta   90.00
_cell.angle_gamma   90.00
#
_symmetry.space_group_name_H-M   'P 1'
#
loop_
_entity.id
_entity.type
_entity.pdbx_description
1 polymer ?
#
loop_
_entity_poly.entity_id
_entity_poly.type
_entity_poly.pdbx_seq_one_letter_code
_entity_poly.pdbx_strand_id
1 'polypeptide(L)'
;MTLQEKYARVILESCLKVDKNQPLFVSYNIERSDFVRIVAKIAFEMGVKDIYFDCSDPYIKHEALLNLEVDELKGLTFWNKKMWDVYAEKDAAFLMLASETPGLMKDVDPEKLSAMTKYAQETRRGFDARRDKSELAWCIAAVPTTAWAEELFKESANPVEDLWNSIFDICSIDRKSVV
;
A
#
# COMPACT_ATOMS: atom_id res chain seq x y z
N MET A 1 -1.39 6.86 22.84
CA MET A 1 -1.25 6.80 21.36
C MET A 1 0.05 6.07 21.06
N THR A 2 0.00 4.97 20.31
CA THR A 2 1.18 4.18 19.91
C THR A 2 1.97 4.89 18.80
N LEU A 3 3.21 4.46 18.52
CA LEU A 3 3.99 5.00 17.39
C LEU A 3 3.31 4.71 16.04
N GLN A 4 2.69 3.55 15.88
CA GLN A 4 1.90 3.22 14.70
C GLN A 4 0.68 4.14 14.53
N GLU A 5 -0.02 4.48 15.61
CA GLU A 5 -1.12 5.46 15.56
C GLU A 5 -0.62 6.85 15.18
N LYS A 6 0.54 7.29 15.71
CA LYS A 6 1.17 8.56 15.30
C LYS A 6 1.53 8.54 13.82
N TYR A 7 2.13 7.45 13.34
CA TYR A 7 2.50 7.30 11.94
C TYR A 7 1.28 7.36 11.01
N ALA A 8 0.22 6.64 11.34
CA ALA A 8 -1.04 6.68 10.59
C ALA A 8 -1.65 8.10 10.56
N ARG A 9 -1.58 8.86 11.66
CA ARG A 9 -2.03 10.27 11.68
C ARG A 9 -1.17 11.14 10.79
N VAL A 10 0.16 11.02 10.84
CA VAL A 10 1.06 11.77 9.93
C VAL A 10 0.72 11.49 8.47
N ILE A 11 0.47 10.24 8.12
CA ILE A 11 0.06 9.85 6.75
C ILE A 11 -1.25 10.54 6.37
N LEU A 12 -2.29 10.42 7.18
CA LEU A 12 -3.63 10.88 6.84
C LEU A 12 -3.77 12.41 6.94
N GLU A 13 -3.24 13.01 8.02
CA GLU A 13 -3.44 14.42 8.34
C GLU A 13 -2.41 15.34 7.66
N SER A 14 -1.15 14.90 7.51
CA SER A 14 -0.06 15.73 7.00
C SER A 14 0.33 15.42 5.56
N CYS A 15 0.49 14.14 5.21
CA CYS A 15 0.91 13.76 3.86
C CYS A 15 -0.25 13.79 2.87
N LEU A 16 -1.35 13.14 3.18
CA LEU A 16 -2.54 13.10 2.33
C LEU A 16 -3.47 14.29 2.53
N LYS A 17 -3.51 14.85 3.75
CA LYS A 17 -4.45 15.92 4.14
C LYS A 17 -5.89 15.55 3.83
N VAL A 18 -6.29 14.32 4.20
CA VAL A 18 -7.60 13.76 3.85
C VAL A 18 -8.71 14.62 4.44
N ASP A 19 -9.63 15.09 3.59
CA ASP A 19 -10.85 15.77 4.02
C ASP A 19 -11.91 14.74 4.42
N LYS A 20 -12.77 15.09 5.39
CA LYS A 20 -13.88 14.24 5.88
C LYS A 20 -14.88 13.80 4.81
N ASN A 21 -14.99 14.54 3.71
CA ASN A 21 -15.87 14.23 2.60
C ASN A 21 -15.13 13.58 1.42
N GLN A 22 -13.80 13.49 1.51
CA GLN A 22 -12.98 12.89 0.46
C GLN A 22 -12.95 11.37 0.64
N PRO A 23 -13.22 10.58 -0.42
CA PRO A 23 -13.01 9.14 -0.37
C PRO A 23 -11.53 8.80 -0.14
N LEU A 24 -11.28 7.67 0.51
CA LEU A 24 -9.94 7.15 0.75
C LEU A 24 -9.79 5.78 0.09
N PHE A 25 -8.77 5.64 -0.74
CA PHE A 25 -8.36 4.37 -1.34
C PHE A 25 -7.09 3.88 -0.64
N VAL A 26 -7.13 2.67 -0.06
CA VAL A 26 -5.99 2.08 0.65
C VAL A 26 -5.58 0.79 -0.04
N SER A 27 -4.42 0.79 -0.70
CA SER A 27 -3.83 -0.43 -1.28
C SER A 27 -2.78 -1.00 -0.33
N TYR A 28 -2.88 -2.30 -0.02
CA TYR A 28 -2.03 -2.93 0.98
C TYR A 28 -1.85 -4.43 0.78
N ASN A 29 -0.79 -4.98 1.39
CA ASN A 29 -0.54 -6.40 1.53
C ASN A 29 -1.30 -6.95 2.76
N ILE A 30 -1.93 -8.11 2.63
CA ILE A 30 -2.73 -8.78 3.68
C ILE A 30 -1.97 -8.95 5.00
N GLU A 31 -0.65 -9.16 4.97
CA GLU A 31 0.17 -9.27 6.17
C GLU A 31 0.12 -8.01 7.05
N ARG A 32 -0.30 -6.88 6.48
CA ARG A 32 -0.38 -5.58 7.18
C ARG A 32 -1.78 -5.17 7.58
N SER A 33 -2.70 -6.11 7.63
CA SER A 33 -4.09 -5.87 8.06
C SER A 33 -4.19 -5.25 9.47
N ASP A 34 -3.23 -5.53 10.35
CA ASP A 34 -3.11 -4.93 11.68
C ASP A 34 -2.92 -3.41 11.61
N PHE A 35 -1.97 -2.93 10.82
CA PHE A 35 -1.74 -1.50 10.62
C PHE A 35 -2.90 -0.83 9.86
N VAL A 36 -3.46 -1.52 8.86
CA VAL A 36 -4.62 -1.00 8.11
C VAL A 36 -5.83 -0.78 9.01
N ARG A 37 -6.05 -1.62 10.03
CA ARG A 37 -7.10 -1.39 11.03
C ARG A 37 -6.88 -0.10 11.83
N ILE A 38 -5.62 0.25 12.12
CA ILE A 38 -5.27 1.53 12.76
C ILE A 38 -5.58 2.69 11.83
N VAL A 39 -5.17 2.60 10.56
CA VAL A 39 -5.48 3.61 9.52
C VAL A 39 -6.99 3.80 9.39
N ALA A 40 -7.75 2.71 9.29
CA ALA A 40 -9.21 2.74 9.16
C ALA A 40 -9.86 3.43 10.37
N LYS A 41 -9.46 3.05 11.60
CA LYS A 41 -9.96 3.66 12.83
C LYS A 41 -9.76 5.17 12.81
N ILE A 42 -8.55 5.62 12.49
CA ILE A 42 -8.22 7.05 12.48
C ILE A 42 -8.98 7.78 11.37
N ALA A 43 -9.07 7.21 10.16
CA ALA A 43 -9.82 7.80 9.07
C ALA A 43 -11.31 7.99 9.42
N PHE A 44 -11.94 7.00 10.08
CA PHE A 44 -13.31 7.13 10.56
C PHE A 44 -13.44 8.16 11.68
N GLU A 45 -12.48 8.26 12.61
CA GLU A 45 -12.42 9.33 13.63
C GLU A 45 -12.33 10.73 12.99
N MET A 46 -11.63 10.87 11.85
CA MET A 46 -11.55 12.10 11.07
C MET A 46 -12.84 12.38 10.28
N GLY A 47 -13.79 11.45 10.25
CA GLY A 47 -15.09 11.59 9.60
C GLY A 47 -15.12 11.16 8.14
N VAL A 48 -14.09 10.48 7.62
CA VAL A 48 -14.12 9.86 6.29
C VAL A 48 -15.18 8.77 6.27
N LYS A 49 -16.03 8.74 5.23
CA LYS A 49 -17.19 7.84 5.15
C LYS A 49 -17.10 6.80 4.04
N ASP A 50 -16.30 7.06 3.02
CA ASP A 50 -16.11 6.19 1.85
C ASP A 50 -14.64 5.76 1.81
N ILE A 51 -14.37 4.53 2.25
CA ILE A 51 -13.02 3.96 2.25
C ILE A 51 -13.05 2.64 1.50
N TYR A 52 -12.22 2.51 0.49
CA TYR A 52 -11.98 1.25 -0.20
C TYR A 52 -10.65 0.65 0.21
N PHE A 53 -10.66 -0.64 0.50
CA PHE A 53 -9.49 -1.42 0.89
C PHE A 53 -9.12 -2.40 -0.22
N ASP A 54 -8.08 -2.04 -0.99
CA ASP A 54 -7.50 -2.87 -2.05
C ASP A 54 -6.44 -3.81 -1.45
N CYS A 55 -6.91 -4.97 -0.98
CA CYS A 55 -6.07 -5.97 -0.34
C CYS A 55 -5.43 -6.88 -1.38
N SER A 56 -4.13 -7.07 -1.30
CA SER A 56 -3.38 -8.04 -2.11
C SER A 56 -2.67 -9.06 -1.23
N ASP A 57 -2.58 -10.30 -1.74
CA ASP A 57 -1.76 -11.36 -1.15
C ASP A 57 -0.65 -11.72 -2.16
N PRO A 58 0.63 -11.48 -1.83
CA PRO A 58 1.73 -11.76 -2.74
C PRO A 58 1.94 -13.26 -2.98
N TYR A 59 1.57 -14.13 -2.04
CA TYR A 59 1.68 -15.59 -2.21
C TYR A 59 0.60 -16.11 -3.16
N ILE A 60 -0.64 -15.64 -3.04
CA ILE A 60 -1.70 -15.98 -4.02
C ILE A 60 -1.32 -15.46 -5.41
N LYS A 61 -0.75 -14.27 -5.49
CA LYS A 61 -0.25 -13.74 -6.76
C LYS A 61 0.88 -14.58 -7.34
N HIS A 62 1.80 -15.05 -6.51
CA HIS A 62 2.88 -15.95 -6.91
C HIS A 62 2.32 -17.26 -7.49
N GLU A 63 1.39 -17.91 -6.79
CA GLU A 63 0.73 -19.13 -7.29
C GLU A 63 0.02 -18.89 -8.63
N ALA A 64 -0.65 -17.76 -8.80
CA ALA A 64 -1.27 -17.43 -10.08
C ALA A 64 -0.23 -17.28 -11.20
N LEU A 65 0.92 -16.67 -10.94
CA LEU A 65 2.01 -16.51 -11.90
C LEU A 65 2.66 -17.85 -12.27
N LEU A 66 2.71 -18.83 -11.36
CA LEU A 66 3.22 -20.16 -11.66
C LEU A 66 2.25 -20.99 -12.51
N ASN A 67 0.95 -20.85 -12.32
CA ASN A 67 -0.06 -21.76 -12.83
C ASN A 67 -0.88 -21.24 -14.03
N LEU A 68 -0.92 -19.90 -14.25
CA LEU A 68 -1.70 -19.31 -15.34
C LEU A 68 -0.83 -18.95 -16.53
N GLU A 69 -1.42 -18.98 -17.72
CA GLU A 69 -0.78 -18.48 -18.94
C GLU A 69 -0.82 -16.95 -18.99
N VAL A 70 0.07 -16.33 -19.78
CA VAL A 70 0.21 -14.86 -19.86
C VAL A 70 -1.13 -14.16 -20.16
N ASP A 71 -1.91 -14.70 -21.08
CA ASP A 71 -3.20 -14.10 -21.46
C ASP A 71 -4.25 -14.19 -20.35
N GLU A 72 -4.19 -15.22 -19.50
CA GLU A 72 -5.09 -15.42 -18.38
C GLU A 72 -4.82 -14.43 -17.21
N LEU A 73 -3.55 -14.02 -17.05
CA LEU A 73 -3.14 -13.08 -16.01
C LEU A 73 -3.86 -11.73 -16.12
N LYS A 74 -4.26 -11.32 -17.31
CA LYS A 74 -4.99 -10.08 -17.54
C LYS A 74 -6.35 -10.05 -16.82
N GLY A 75 -7.01 -11.20 -16.70
CA GLY A 75 -8.30 -11.32 -16.02
C GLY A 75 -8.23 -10.97 -14.54
N LEU A 76 -7.08 -11.21 -13.91
CA LEU A 76 -6.87 -10.94 -12.47
C LEU A 76 -6.90 -9.44 -12.13
N THR A 77 -6.70 -8.55 -13.11
CA THR A 77 -6.62 -7.11 -12.88
C THR A 77 -7.91 -6.35 -13.18
N PHE A 78 -8.95 -7.04 -13.70
CA PHE A 78 -10.17 -6.39 -14.17
C PHE A 78 -10.89 -5.57 -13.08
N TRP A 79 -11.18 -6.20 -11.93
CA TRP A 79 -11.87 -5.53 -10.83
C TRP A 79 -11.03 -4.45 -10.17
N ASN A 80 -9.72 -4.70 -10.03
CA ASN A 80 -8.79 -3.71 -9.50
C ASN A 80 -8.81 -2.46 -10.39
N LYS A 81 -8.70 -2.63 -11.72
CA LYS A 81 -8.78 -1.50 -12.65
C LYS A 81 -10.06 -0.69 -12.46
N LYS A 82 -11.20 -1.37 -12.37
CA LYS A 82 -12.49 -0.70 -12.18
C LYS A 82 -12.52 0.14 -10.90
N MET A 83 -11.97 -0.38 -9.81
CA MET A 83 -11.94 0.33 -8.53
C MET A 83 -10.96 1.50 -8.54
N TRP A 84 -9.78 1.36 -9.16
CA TRP A 84 -8.84 2.47 -9.36
C TRP A 84 -9.46 3.61 -10.15
N ASP A 85 -10.16 3.31 -11.26
CA ASP A 85 -10.84 4.30 -12.09
C ASP A 85 -11.95 5.01 -11.30
N VAL A 86 -12.82 4.27 -10.62
CA VAL A 86 -13.94 4.83 -9.82
C VAL A 86 -13.44 5.77 -8.73
N TYR A 87 -12.39 5.38 -7.99
CA TYR A 87 -11.88 6.23 -6.91
C TYR A 87 -11.06 7.42 -7.43
N ALA A 88 -10.39 7.27 -8.58
CA ALA A 88 -9.76 8.41 -9.24
C ALA A 88 -10.82 9.42 -9.73
N GLU A 89 -11.95 8.98 -10.31
CA GLU A 89 -13.06 9.84 -10.74
C GLU A 89 -13.74 10.57 -9.57
N LYS A 90 -13.72 9.98 -8.37
CA LYS A 90 -14.26 10.57 -7.12
C LYS A 90 -13.30 11.52 -6.41
N ASP A 91 -12.15 11.84 -6.99
CA ASP A 91 -11.09 12.65 -6.34
C ASP A 91 -10.60 12.08 -4.99
N ALA A 92 -10.55 10.76 -4.88
CA ALA A 92 -10.11 10.10 -3.66
C ALA A 92 -8.66 10.46 -3.30
N ALA A 93 -8.34 10.40 -2.02
CA ALA A 93 -6.96 10.31 -1.55
C ALA A 93 -6.47 8.87 -1.67
N PHE A 94 -5.26 8.67 -2.17
CA PHE A 94 -4.69 7.34 -2.41
C PHE A 94 -3.55 7.05 -1.45
N LEU A 95 -3.72 6.07 -0.57
CA LEU A 95 -2.68 5.53 0.29
C LEU A 95 -2.22 4.18 -0.26
N MET A 96 -0.95 4.09 -0.60
CA MET A 96 -0.31 2.84 -1.00
C MET A 96 0.67 2.40 0.09
N LEU A 97 0.37 1.31 0.78
CA LEU A 97 1.24 0.76 1.81
C LEU A 97 2.26 -0.16 1.14
N ALA A 98 3.47 0.37 0.95
CA ALA A 98 4.58 -0.37 0.38
C ALA A 98 5.11 -1.40 1.38
N SER A 99 5.11 -2.65 0.96
CA SER A 99 5.63 -3.78 1.71
C SER A 99 6.25 -4.78 0.76
N GLU A 100 7.44 -5.24 1.08
CA GLU A 100 8.22 -6.13 0.22
C GLU A 100 8.16 -7.57 0.72
N THR A 101 8.27 -8.52 -0.21
CA THR A 101 8.49 -9.95 0.09
C THR A 101 9.69 -10.42 -0.73
N PRO A 102 10.91 -10.15 -0.23
CA PRO A 102 12.13 -10.42 -0.97
C PRO A 102 12.24 -11.87 -1.40
N GLY A 103 12.59 -12.08 -2.67
CA GLY A 103 12.86 -13.42 -3.20
C GLY A 103 11.63 -14.23 -3.60
N LEU A 104 10.41 -13.82 -3.28
CA LEU A 104 9.20 -14.60 -3.57
C LEU A 104 9.02 -14.90 -5.07
N MET A 105 9.43 -14.00 -5.95
CA MET A 105 9.22 -14.13 -7.39
C MET A 105 10.44 -14.70 -8.16
N LYS A 106 11.42 -15.30 -7.47
CA LYS A 106 12.68 -15.78 -8.11
C LYS A 106 12.49 -16.92 -9.10
N ASP A 107 11.49 -17.75 -8.91
CA ASP A 107 11.13 -18.93 -9.69
C ASP A 107 10.05 -18.66 -10.76
N VAL A 108 9.56 -17.42 -10.85
CA VAL A 108 8.55 -17.02 -11.82
C VAL A 108 9.20 -16.65 -13.15
N ASP A 109 8.59 -17.08 -14.25
CA ASP A 109 9.02 -16.73 -15.61
C ASP A 109 9.08 -15.19 -15.79
N PRO A 110 10.21 -14.63 -16.26
CA PRO A 110 10.36 -13.19 -16.52
C PRO A 110 9.32 -12.62 -17.48
N GLU A 111 8.82 -13.39 -18.44
CA GLU A 111 7.77 -12.96 -19.37
C GLU A 111 6.47 -12.72 -18.62
N LYS A 112 6.07 -13.61 -17.71
CA LYS A 112 4.89 -13.48 -16.86
C LYS A 112 5.01 -12.28 -15.91
N LEU A 113 6.20 -12.04 -15.33
CA LEU A 113 6.46 -10.88 -14.48
C LEU A 113 6.32 -9.56 -15.28
N SER A 114 6.87 -9.53 -16.49
CA SER A 114 6.77 -8.38 -17.39
C SER A 114 5.32 -8.10 -17.78
N ALA A 115 4.57 -9.14 -18.16
CA ALA A 115 3.15 -9.04 -18.49
C ALA A 115 2.33 -8.50 -17.31
N MET A 116 2.56 -9.04 -16.10
CA MET A 116 1.86 -8.60 -14.89
C MET A 116 2.17 -7.15 -14.52
N THR A 117 3.42 -6.74 -14.70
CA THR A 117 3.83 -5.34 -14.51
C THR A 117 3.08 -4.41 -15.48
N LYS A 118 3.00 -4.79 -16.76
CA LYS A 118 2.25 -4.06 -17.78
C LYS A 118 0.76 -3.98 -17.43
N TYR A 119 0.13 -5.08 -17.02
CA TYR A 119 -1.27 -5.09 -16.62
C TYR A 119 -1.53 -4.24 -15.37
N ALA A 120 -0.61 -4.25 -14.39
CA ALA A 120 -0.70 -3.37 -13.24
C ALA A 120 -0.60 -1.88 -13.61
N GLN A 121 0.24 -1.51 -14.57
CA GLN A 121 0.31 -0.14 -15.11
C GLN A 121 -0.98 0.24 -15.85
N GLU A 122 -1.52 -0.66 -16.67
CA GLU A 122 -2.81 -0.42 -17.34
C GLU A 122 -3.96 -0.24 -16.34
N THR A 123 -3.93 -0.98 -15.23
CA THR A 123 -4.90 -0.87 -14.14
C THR A 123 -4.93 0.52 -13.55
N ARG A 124 -3.76 1.15 -13.36
CA ARG A 124 -3.62 2.45 -12.69
C ARG A 124 -3.55 3.63 -13.66
N ARG A 125 -3.71 3.43 -14.95
CA ARG A 125 -3.52 4.48 -15.98
C ARG A 125 -4.32 5.75 -15.70
N GLY A 126 -5.59 5.64 -15.29
CA GLY A 126 -6.45 6.79 -14.96
C GLY A 126 -5.93 7.56 -13.74
N PHE A 127 -5.55 6.84 -12.69
CA PHE A 127 -4.91 7.41 -11.51
C PHE A 127 -3.56 8.06 -11.85
N ASP A 128 -2.67 7.36 -12.56
CA ASP A 128 -1.33 7.85 -12.90
C ASP A 128 -1.41 9.14 -13.72
N ALA A 129 -2.32 9.22 -14.70
CA ALA A 129 -2.51 10.42 -15.52
C ALA A 129 -2.93 11.66 -14.72
N ARG A 130 -3.71 11.48 -13.67
CA ARG A 130 -4.16 12.56 -12.77
C ARG A 130 -3.12 12.88 -11.69
N ARG A 131 -2.45 11.86 -11.16
CA ARG A 131 -1.34 12.02 -10.22
C ARG A 131 -0.22 12.87 -10.82
N ASP A 132 0.18 12.57 -12.07
CA ASP A 132 1.27 13.28 -12.74
C ASP A 132 0.96 14.76 -13.00
N LYS A 133 -0.32 15.11 -13.03
CA LYS A 133 -0.81 16.50 -13.08
C LYS A 133 -1.02 17.13 -11.69
N SER A 134 -0.69 16.40 -10.62
CA SER A 134 -0.95 16.82 -9.23
C SER A 134 -2.43 17.11 -8.92
N GLU A 135 -3.33 16.40 -9.60
CA GLU A 135 -4.79 16.55 -9.40
C GLU A 135 -5.31 15.66 -8.26
N LEU A 136 -4.55 14.66 -7.82
CA LEU A 136 -4.94 13.72 -6.77
C LEU A 136 -3.95 13.75 -5.60
N ALA A 137 -4.48 13.66 -4.37
CA ALA A 137 -3.66 13.42 -3.19
C ALA A 137 -3.22 11.95 -3.16
N TRP A 138 -1.92 11.72 -2.98
CA TRP A 138 -1.39 10.36 -2.88
C TRP A 138 -0.18 10.30 -1.96
N CYS A 139 0.00 9.15 -1.32
CA CYS A 139 1.13 8.85 -0.45
C CYS A 139 1.51 7.39 -0.56
N ILE A 140 2.82 7.12 -0.60
CA ILE A 140 3.37 5.78 -0.39
C ILE A 140 4.00 5.77 0.99
N ALA A 141 3.59 4.82 1.82
CA ALA A 141 4.10 4.67 3.18
C ALA A 141 4.63 3.25 3.39
N ALA A 142 5.83 3.13 3.93
CA ALA A 142 6.46 1.85 4.19
C ALA A 142 5.80 1.14 5.39
N VAL A 143 5.54 -0.16 5.25
CA VAL A 143 5.00 -1.00 6.32
C VAL A 143 5.73 -2.35 6.32
N PRO A 144 6.36 -2.78 7.44
CA PRO A 144 7.14 -4.00 7.49
C PRO A 144 6.33 -5.25 7.15
N THR A 145 6.87 -6.13 6.31
CA THR A 145 6.51 -7.55 6.28
C THR A 145 7.55 -8.34 7.06
N THR A 146 7.20 -9.54 7.46
CA THR A 146 8.15 -10.44 8.16
C THR A 146 9.35 -10.72 7.26
N ALA A 147 9.10 -11.12 6.01
CA ALA A 147 10.16 -11.44 5.07
C ALA A 147 11.11 -10.26 4.77
N TRP A 148 10.56 -9.05 4.65
CA TRP A 148 11.38 -7.85 4.45
C TRP A 148 12.23 -7.52 5.68
N ALA A 149 11.64 -7.61 6.86
CA ALA A 149 12.33 -7.35 8.12
C ALA A 149 13.48 -8.34 8.36
N GLU A 150 13.23 -9.64 8.14
CA GLU A 150 14.24 -10.70 8.28
C GLU A 150 15.40 -10.54 7.28
N GLU A 151 15.11 -10.07 6.04
CA GLU A 151 16.17 -9.82 5.06
C GLU A 151 17.09 -8.65 5.47
N LEU A 152 16.53 -7.61 6.11
CA LEU A 152 17.31 -6.44 6.53
C LEU A 152 17.99 -6.62 7.90
N PHE A 153 17.34 -7.32 8.82
CA PHE A 153 17.78 -7.49 10.20
C PHE A 153 18.05 -8.95 10.53
N LYS A 154 18.93 -9.61 9.76
CA LYS A 154 19.21 -11.06 9.80
C LYS A 154 19.65 -11.59 11.16
N GLU A 155 20.30 -10.77 11.98
CA GLU A 155 20.83 -11.15 13.30
C GLU A 155 19.92 -10.68 14.45
N SER A 156 18.81 -10.02 14.15
CA SER A 156 17.89 -9.52 15.18
C SER A 156 16.98 -10.61 15.72
N ALA A 157 16.72 -10.56 17.02
CA ALA A 157 15.68 -11.38 17.65
C ALA A 157 14.26 -10.88 17.35
N ASN A 158 14.10 -9.61 16.94
CA ASN A 158 12.80 -8.97 16.67
C ASN A 158 12.85 -8.11 15.39
N PRO A 159 13.13 -8.68 14.21
CA PRO A 159 13.40 -7.93 12.98
C PRO A 159 12.24 -7.01 12.57
N VAL A 160 10.98 -7.41 12.78
CA VAL A 160 9.81 -6.58 12.45
C VAL A 160 9.74 -5.32 13.32
N GLU A 161 10.08 -5.43 14.61
CA GLU A 161 10.13 -4.28 15.51
C GLU A 161 11.26 -3.33 15.13
N ASP A 162 12.44 -3.86 14.77
CA ASP A 162 13.59 -3.06 14.33
C ASP A 162 13.29 -2.31 13.03
N LEU A 163 12.60 -2.95 12.09
CA LEU A 163 12.18 -2.28 10.86
C LEU A 163 11.14 -1.19 11.14
N TRP A 164 10.17 -1.43 12.03
CA TRP A 164 9.26 -0.39 12.48
C TRP A 164 9.99 0.80 13.11
N ASN A 165 10.94 0.55 14.02
CA ASN A 165 11.72 1.60 14.65
C ASN A 165 12.50 2.42 13.62
N SER A 166 13.12 1.75 12.63
CA SER A 166 13.79 2.44 11.52
C SER A 166 12.87 3.32 10.70
N ILE A 167 11.64 2.86 10.39
CA ILE A 167 10.63 3.66 9.70
C ILE A 167 10.22 4.88 10.54
N PHE A 168 9.99 4.69 11.84
CA PHE A 168 9.62 5.79 12.73
C PHE A 168 10.73 6.84 12.86
N ASP A 169 11.99 6.41 12.93
CA ASP A 169 13.15 7.31 12.98
C ASP A 169 13.27 8.13 11.68
N ILE A 170 13.21 7.46 10.52
CA ILE A 170 13.28 8.11 9.21
C ILE A 170 12.13 9.12 9.04
N CYS A 171 10.92 8.75 9.45
CA CYS A 171 9.74 9.60 9.37
C CYS A 171 9.63 10.61 10.54
N SER A 172 10.59 10.60 11.47
CA SER A 172 10.61 11.50 12.65
C SER A 172 9.35 11.40 13.53
N ILE A 173 8.77 10.20 13.64
CA ILE A 173 7.48 9.98 14.32
C ILE A 173 7.61 10.16 15.84
N ASP A 174 8.76 9.87 16.43
CA ASP A 174 9.00 9.96 17.89
C ASP A 174 9.53 11.34 18.32
N ARG A 175 9.98 12.16 17.38
CA ARG A 175 10.39 13.52 17.71
C ARG A 175 9.15 14.29 18.18
N LYS A 176 9.26 14.93 19.35
CA LYS A 176 8.26 15.92 19.77
C LYS A 176 8.21 16.97 18.66
N SER A 177 7.22 16.85 17.79
CA SER A 177 6.97 17.88 16.79
C SER A 177 6.68 19.16 17.55
N VAL A 178 7.62 20.07 17.48
CA VAL A 178 7.39 21.47 17.80
C VAL A 178 6.60 22.00 16.59
N VAL A 179 5.30 21.99 16.70
CA VAL A 179 4.39 22.79 15.86
C VAL A 179 3.84 23.86 16.73
#